data_6f26c7f614827ea794d1fab698e66663
#
_entry.id   6f26c7f614827ea794d1fab698e66663
#
_cell.length_a   1.000
_cell.length_b   1.000
_cell.length_c   1.000
_cell.angle_alpha   90.00
_cell.angle_beta   90.00
_cell.angle_gamma   90.00
#
_symmetry.space_group_name_H-M   'P 1'
#
loop_
_entity.id
_entity.type
_entity.pdbx_description
1 polymer ?
#
loop_
_entity_poly.entity_id
_entity_poly.type
_entity_poly.pdbx_seq_one_letter_code
_entity_poly.pdbx_strand_id
1 'polypeptide(L)'
;MKKFSDFKPVKKKIFEAESNLPSNYEDMSKEELLKLMSVQNKSEENKEEREEEKSGENSELSGSNDVSSFISKLLESREMAQVYHWTVKGDMGSHAAHLALEAYYDGVIGFIDDIVEIYQGQYGLIEGYDVIDTTDSKSKDRLDYFKETVEYVKSARKCIKAEDTHIHNIVDELIALQYKTIYKLTYNK
;
A
#
# COMPACT_ATOMS: atom_id res chain seq x y z
N MET A 1 -31.37 10.03 15.88
CA MET A 1 -30.02 9.49 15.64
C MET A 1 -30.16 8.15 14.94
N LYS A 2 -29.83 8.07 13.65
CA LYS A 2 -29.84 6.80 12.90
C LYS A 2 -28.61 5.99 13.30
N LYS A 3 -28.78 4.70 13.57
CA LYS A 3 -27.71 3.80 13.99
C LYS A 3 -26.82 3.47 12.78
N PHE A 4 -25.53 3.28 12.99
CA PHE A 4 -24.51 2.94 11.98
C PHE A 4 -24.81 1.66 11.18
N SER A 5 -25.76 0.84 11.66
CA SER A 5 -26.26 -0.38 11.02
C SER A 5 -27.15 -0.16 9.78
N ASP A 6 -27.53 1.09 9.49
CA ASP A 6 -28.44 1.40 8.38
C ASP A 6 -27.72 1.75 7.07
N PHE A 7 -26.39 1.73 7.05
CA PHE A 7 -25.58 1.87 5.84
C PHE A 7 -25.39 0.50 5.18
N LYS A 8 -26.20 0.22 4.17
CA LYS A 8 -25.98 -0.93 3.29
C LYS A 8 -24.81 -0.62 2.34
N PRO A 9 -23.69 -1.35 2.41
CA PRO A 9 -22.70 -1.31 1.34
C PRO A 9 -23.27 -2.16 0.19
N VAL A 10 -23.10 -1.74 -1.03
CA VAL A 10 -23.40 -2.41 -2.30
C VAL A 10 -24.39 -1.62 -3.16
N LYS A 11 -23.89 -0.60 -3.82
CA LYS A 11 -24.47 -0.15 -5.10
C LYS A 11 -23.42 0.04 -6.20
N LYS A 12 -22.12 -0.18 -5.94
CA LYS A 12 -21.10 0.08 -6.95
C LYS A 12 -20.93 -1.07 -7.97
N LYS A 13 -21.05 -2.32 -7.53
CA LYS A 13 -20.98 -3.49 -8.45
C LYS A 13 -22.23 -3.70 -9.32
N ILE A 14 -23.36 -3.16 -8.92
CA ILE A 14 -24.62 -3.29 -9.70
C ILE A 14 -24.64 -2.28 -10.87
N PHE A 15 -24.02 -1.13 -10.72
CA PHE A 15 -24.08 -0.06 -11.73
C PHE A 15 -23.17 -0.32 -12.96
N GLU A 16 -22.08 -1.07 -12.80
CA GLU A 16 -21.21 -1.46 -13.93
C GLU A 16 -21.80 -2.63 -14.74
N ALA A 17 -22.63 -3.49 -14.12
CA ALA A 17 -23.31 -4.57 -14.80
C ALA A 17 -24.50 -4.09 -15.67
N GLU A 18 -25.16 -2.98 -15.30
CA GLU A 18 -26.30 -2.43 -16.06
C GLU A 18 -25.89 -1.81 -17.40
N SER A 19 -24.65 -1.34 -17.56
CA SER A 19 -24.18 -0.74 -18.80
C SER A 19 -23.92 -1.72 -19.94
N ASN A 20 -23.87 -3.03 -19.68
CA ASN A 20 -23.55 -4.08 -20.64
C ASN A 20 -24.76 -5.01 -20.96
N LEU A 21 -25.95 -4.70 -20.42
CA LEU A 21 -27.16 -5.48 -20.70
C LEU A 21 -27.78 -5.06 -22.04
N PRO A 22 -28.28 -6.00 -22.84
CA PRO A 22 -29.03 -5.68 -24.07
C PRO A 22 -30.29 -4.89 -23.74
N SER A 23 -30.74 -4.01 -24.66
CA SER A 23 -31.88 -3.14 -24.46
C SER A 23 -33.23 -3.85 -24.22
N ASN A 24 -33.30 -5.17 -24.44
CA ASN A 24 -34.47 -6.03 -24.27
C ASN A 24 -34.32 -7.01 -23.09
N TYR A 25 -33.42 -6.76 -22.13
CA TYR A 25 -33.17 -7.67 -21.02
C TYR A 25 -34.36 -7.95 -20.14
N GLU A 26 -35.35 -7.02 -20.06
CA GLU A 26 -36.55 -7.15 -19.27
C GLU A 26 -37.50 -8.25 -19.80
N ASP A 27 -37.46 -8.56 -21.09
CA ASP A 27 -38.30 -9.58 -21.75
C ASP A 27 -37.58 -10.94 -21.84
N MET A 28 -36.37 -11.08 -21.32
CA MET A 28 -35.59 -12.31 -21.41
C MET A 28 -35.93 -13.29 -20.28
N SER A 29 -35.97 -14.58 -20.65
CA SER A 29 -36.12 -15.64 -19.65
C SER A 29 -34.89 -15.78 -18.76
N LYS A 30 -35.10 -16.35 -17.54
CA LYS A 30 -34.01 -16.61 -16.61
C LYS A 30 -32.86 -17.44 -17.22
N GLU A 31 -33.19 -18.37 -18.10
CA GLU A 31 -32.23 -19.25 -18.77
C GLU A 31 -31.41 -18.49 -19.81
N GLU A 32 -31.99 -17.53 -20.52
CA GLU A 32 -31.31 -16.67 -21.48
C GLU A 32 -30.37 -15.70 -20.77
N LEU A 33 -30.80 -15.14 -19.64
CA LEU A 33 -29.94 -14.26 -18.81
C LEU A 33 -28.73 -15.00 -18.24
N LEU A 34 -28.91 -16.23 -17.74
CA LEU A 34 -27.80 -17.07 -17.27
C LEU A 34 -26.80 -17.43 -18.38
N LYS A 35 -27.30 -17.66 -19.59
CA LYS A 35 -26.47 -17.94 -20.75
C LYS A 35 -25.66 -16.71 -21.20
N LEU A 36 -26.25 -15.54 -21.15
CA LEU A 36 -25.57 -14.25 -21.40
C LEU A 36 -24.45 -14.00 -20.39
N MET A 37 -24.73 -14.19 -19.12
CA MET A 37 -23.73 -14.04 -18.04
C MET A 37 -22.58 -15.05 -18.18
N SER A 38 -22.85 -16.28 -18.61
CA SER A 38 -21.82 -17.30 -18.81
C SER A 38 -20.91 -17.00 -20.03
N VAL A 39 -21.43 -16.31 -21.05
CA VAL A 39 -20.67 -15.88 -22.22
C VAL A 39 -19.80 -14.66 -21.87
N GLN A 40 -20.30 -13.73 -21.04
CA GLN A 40 -19.51 -12.59 -20.58
C GLN A 40 -18.34 -13.01 -19.69
N ASN A 41 -18.56 -13.92 -18.73
CA ASN A 41 -17.47 -14.47 -17.90
C ASN A 41 -16.37 -15.16 -18.74
N LYS A 42 -16.75 -15.94 -19.77
CA LYS A 42 -15.78 -16.54 -20.68
C LYS A 42 -15.01 -15.54 -21.55
N SER A 43 -15.60 -14.39 -21.85
CA SER A 43 -14.94 -13.33 -22.61
C SER A 43 -13.98 -12.53 -21.74
N GLU A 44 -14.24 -12.42 -20.43
CA GLU A 44 -13.35 -11.80 -19.44
C GLU A 44 -12.17 -12.73 -19.13
N GLU A 45 -12.40 -14.03 -18.89
CA GLU A 45 -11.33 -15.02 -18.72
C GLU A 45 -10.37 -15.07 -19.92
N ASN A 46 -10.90 -15.06 -21.16
CA ASN A 46 -10.08 -15.02 -22.37
C ASN A 46 -9.36 -13.68 -22.61
N LYS A 47 -9.80 -12.60 -21.95
CA LYS A 47 -9.15 -11.31 -22.03
C LYS A 47 -8.01 -11.21 -21.01
N GLU A 48 -8.21 -11.77 -19.81
CA GLU A 48 -7.17 -11.93 -18.80
C GLU A 48 -6.05 -12.87 -19.30
N GLU A 49 -6.38 -14.03 -19.90
CA GLU A 49 -5.38 -14.93 -20.48
C GLU A 49 -4.59 -14.29 -21.65
N ARG A 50 -5.22 -13.43 -22.46
CA ARG A 50 -4.53 -12.70 -23.54
C ARG A 50 -3.69 -11.52 -23.05
N GLU A 51 -4.03 -10.92 -21.94
CA GLU A 51 -3.22 -9.89 -21.28
C GLU A 51 -2.03 -10.54 -20.56
N GLU A 52 -2.20 -11.73 -19.98
CA GLU A 52 -1.11 -12.54 -19.42
C GLU A 52 -0.12 -13.04 -20.50
N GLU A 53 -0.58 -13.49 -21.69
CA GLU A 53 0.31 -13.89 -22.79
C GLU A 53 1.10 -12.71 -23.39
N LYS A 54 0.56 -11.48 -23.37
CA LYS A 54 1.28 -10.29 -23.82
C LYS A 54 2.24 -9.73 -22.79
N SER A 55 2.05 -10.04 -21.50
CA SER A 55 2.98 -9.70 -20.42
C SER A 55 4.15 -10.68 -20.32
N GLY A 56 4.05 -11.86 -20.96
CA GLY A 56 5.02 -12.95 -20.91
C GLY A 56 6.34 -12.73 -21.67
N GLU A 57 6.47 -11.68 -22.48
CA GLU A 57 7.71 -11.39 -23.21
C GLU A 57 8.60 -10.31 -22.59
N ASN A 58 8.20 -9.78 -21.42
CA ASN A 58 9.01 -8.79 -20.68
C ASN A 58 9.09 -9.07 -19.17
N SER A 59 8.91 -10.32 -18.72
CA SER A 59 8.89 -10.70 -17.30
C SER A 59 10.15 -11.46 -16.86
N GLU A 60 11.30 -10.83 -16.96
CA GLU A 60 12.38 -11.09 -16.01
C GLU A 60 12.52 -9.87 -15.11
N LEU A 61 11.63 -9.67 -14.17
CA LEU A 61 11.74 -8.98 -12.87
C LEU A 61 10.35 -8.81 -12.20
N SER A 62 9.62 -9.90 -11.99
CA SER A 62 8.39 -9.87 -11.20
C SER A 62 8.67 -10.08 -9.71
N GLY A 63 9.19 -9.05 -9.10
CA GLY A 63 8.93 -8.71 -7.71
C GLY A 63 8.63 -7.23 -7.75
N SER A 64 7.39 -6.83 -7.52
CA SER A 64 6.93 -5.44 -7.63
C SER A 64 7.71 -4.48 -6.72
N ASN A 65 8.91 -4.11 -7.15
CA ASN A 65 9.66 -2.99 -6.60
C ASN A 65 9.43 -1.78 -7.50
N ASP A 66 8.19 -1.46 -7.71
CA ASP A 66 7.78 -0.21 -8.31
C ASP A 66 7.98 0.92 -7.28
N VAL A 67 8.33 2.09 -7.76
CA VAL A 67 8.50 3.28 -6.91
C VAL A 67 7.19 3.62 -6.19
N SER A 68 6.03 3.41 -6.82
CA SER A 68 4.73 3.65 -6.19
C SER A 68 4.51 2.73 -4.98
N SER A 69 4.82 1.44 -5.09
CA SER A 69 4.74 0.48 -3.98
C SER A 69 5.76 0.79 -2.89
N PHE A 70 6.97 1.24 -3.27
CA PHE A 70 7.99 1.69 -2.30
C PHE A 70 7.48 2.87 -1.47
N ILE A 71 6.93 3.90 -2.12
CA ILE A 71 6.38 5.08 -1.44
C ILE A 71 5.15 4.70 -0.61
N SER A 72 4.25 3.86 -1.13
CA SER A 72 3.08 3.38 -0.39
C SER A 72 3.46 2.67 0.90
N LYS A 73 4.52 1.85 0.89
CA LYS A 73 5.03 1.19 2.11
C LYS A 73 5.63 2.17 3.10
N LEU A 74 6.28 3.24 2.64
CA LEU A 74 6.77 4.30 3.52
C LEU A 74 5.60 5.05 4.17
N LEU A 75 4.56 5.39 3.41
CA LEU A 75 3.32 6.01 3.94
C LEU A 75 2.63 5.07 4.94
N GLU A 76 2.51 3.77 4.63
CA GLU A 76 2.00 2.78 5.57
C GLU A 76 2.81 2.79 6.88
N SER A 77 4.13 2.86 6.81
CA SER A 77 5.00 2.86 7.98
C SER A 77 4.79 4.10 8.87
N ARG A 78 4.48 5.25 8.26
CA ARG A 78 4.10 6.46 8.98
C ARG A 78 2.78 6.24 9.74
N GLU A 79 1.74 5.75 9.05
CA GLU A 79 0.43 5.51 9.65
C GLU A 79 0.50 4.43 10.75
N MET A 80 1.25 3.36 10.53
CA MET A 80 1.51 2.32 11.52
C MET A 80 2.18 2.89 12.77
N ALA A 81 3.19 3.75 12.62
CA ALA A 81 3.85 4.40 13.74
C ALA A 81 2.86 5.26 14.55
N GLN A 82 1.97 5.99 13.89
CA GLN A 82 0.97 6.82 14.54
C GLN A 82 -0.06 5.96 15.30
N VAL A 83 -0.53 4.86 14.72
CA VAL A 83 -1.44 3.92 15.40
C VAL A 83 -0.75 3.26 16.60
N TYR A 84 0.49 2.82 16.46
CA TYR A 84 1.26 2.31 17.59
C TYR A 84 1.47 3.36 18.69
N HIS A 85 1.76 4.61 18.33
CA HIS A 85 1.88 5.73 19.26
C HIS A 85 0.62 5.92 20.11
N TRP A 86 -0.57 5.88 19.52
CA TRP A 86 -1.84 6.00 20.23
C TRP A 86 -2.16 4.80 21.11
N THR A 87 -1.62 3.64 20.79
CA THR A 87 -1.92 2.38 21.47
C THR A 87 -0.87 1.98 22.51
N VAL A 88 0.20 2.77 22.68
CA VAL A 88 1.22 2.50 23.71
C VAL A 88 0.56 2.52 25.08
N LYS A 89 0.72 1.42 25.84
CA LYS A 89 0.21 1.24 27.19
C LYS A 89 1.29 0.63 28.08
N GLY A 90 1.22 0.89 29.39
CA GLY A 90 2.00 0.21 30.39
C GLY A 90 3.02 1.08 31.10
N ASP A 91 4.09 0.47 31.58
CA ASP A 91 5.06 1.00 32.54
C ASP A 91 5.95 2.16 32.00
N MET A 92 7.00 2.49 32.73
CA MET A 92 7.88 3.63 32.40
C MET A 92 8.45 3.62 30.98
N GLY A 93 8.67 2.44 30.39
CA GLY A 93 9.10 2.27 29.00
C GLY A 93 8.07 2.71 27.96
N SER A 94 6.81 2.86 28.32
CA SER A 94 5.76 3.31 27.41
C SER A 94 5.95 4.76 26.95
N HIS A 95 6.46 5.64 27.83
CA HIS A 95 6.71 7.04 27.46
C HIS A 95 7.84 7.17 26.45
N ALA A 96 8.94 6.43 26.61
CA ALA A 96 10.03 6.42 25.65
C ALA A 96 9.61 5.87 24.28
N ALA A 97 8.79 4.80 24.28
CA ALA A 97 8.21 4.26 23.05
C ALA A 97 7.26 5.26 22.37
N HIS A 98 6.42 5.93 23.14
CA HIS A 98 5.52 6.98 22.66
C HIS A 98 6.29 8.09 21.93
N LEU A 99 7.33 8.66 22.56
CA LEU A 99 8.18 9.68 21.96
C LEU A 99 9.01 9.17 20.77
N ALA A 100 9.42 7.89 20.77
CA ALA A 100 10.17 7.31 19.66
C ALA A 100 9.30 7.18 18.42
N LEU A 101 8.04 6.76 18.59
CA LEU A 101 7.06 6.62 17.51
C LEU A 101 6.64 7.98 16.96
N GLU A 102 6.44 8.98 17.86
CA GLU A 102 6.17 10.36 17.47
C GLU A 102 7.28 10.92 16.59
N ALA A 103 8.52 10.84 17.05
CA ALA A 103 9.67 11.31 16.28
C ALA A 103 9.82 10.61 14.92
N TYR A 104 9.34 9.36 14.79
CA TYR A 104 9.36 8.65 13.52
C TYR A 104 8.28 9.16 12.56
N TYR A 105 6.98 9.18 12.96
CA TYR A 105 5.92 9.57 12.05
C TYR A 105 6.00 11.04 11.63
N ASP A 106 6.53 11.90 12.49
CA ASP A 106 6.79 13.31 12.15
C ASP A 106 8.00 13.47 11.24
N GLY A 107 9.04 12.65 11.42
CA GLY A 107 10.27 12.76 10.64
C GLY A 107 10.21 12.07 9.28
N VAL A 108 9.52 10.94 9.16
CA VAL A 108 9.52 10.14 7.93
C VAL A 108 8.82 10.84 6.76
N ILE A 109 7.83 11.69 7.03
CA ILE A 109 7.05 12.34 5.98
C ILE A 109 7.89 13.29 5.14
N GLY A 110 8.86 13.99 5.75
CA GLY A 110 9.77 14.85 5.00
C GLY A 110 10.64 14.07 4.01
N PHE A 111 11.15 12.90 4.41
CA PHE A 111 11.91 12.04 3.49
C PHE A 111 11.05 11.49 2.36
N ILE A 112 9.79 11.13 2.63
CA ILE A 112 8.85 10.65 1.61
C ILE A 112 8.61 11.76 0.58
N ASP A 113 8.33 12.96 1.03
CA ASP A 113 8.06 14.12 0.19
C ASP A 113 9.25 14.45 -0.70
N ASP A 114 10.45 14.56 -0.11
CA ASP A 114 11.71 14.79 -0.85
C ASP A 114 11.96 13.71 -1.93
N ILE A 115 11.77 12.43 -1.60
CA ILE A 115 11.95 11.32 -2.57
C ILE A 115 10.97 11.46 -3.71
N VAL A 116 9.68 11.70 -3.41
CA VAL A 116 8.61 11.81 -4.40
C VAL A 116 8.84 13.01 -5.32
N GLU A 117 9.09 14.20 -4.76
CA GLU A 117 9.28 15.42 -5.55
C GLU A 117 10.50 15.35 -6.45
N ILE A 118 11.64 14.86 -5.93
CA ILE A 118 12.88 14.71 -6.72
C ILE A 118 12.68 13.66 -7.82
N TYR A 119 12.09 12.50 -7.49
CA TYR A 119 11.83 11.45 -8.48
C TYR A 119 10.89 11.94 -9.58
N GLN A 120 9.77 12.59 -9.21
CA GLN A 120 8.81 13.13 -10.17
C GLN A 120 9.39 14.27 -11.01
N GLY A 121 10.26 15.10 -10.42
CA GLY A 121 10.98 16.13 -11.17
C GLY A 121 11.89 15.57 -12.25
N GLN A 122 12.42 14.35 -12.05
CA GLN A 122 13.34 13.68 -12.99
C GLN A 122 12.62 12.76 -13.98
N TYR A 123 11.58 12.05 -13.55
CA TYR A 123 10.97 10.94 -14.30
C TYR A 123 9.49 11.14 -14.65
N GLY A 124 8.84 12.16 -14.13
CA GLY A 124 7.40 12.38 -14.26
C GLY A 124 6.61 11.83 -13.09
N LEU A 125 5.29 12.01 -13.13
CA LEU A 125 4.39 11.68 -12.03
C LEU A 125 4.38 10.18 -11.71
N ILE A 126 4.39 9.87 -10.42
CA ILE A 126 4.17 8.51 -9.92
C ILE A 126 2.66 8.25 -9.89
N GLU A 127 2.23 7.15 -10.47
CA GLU A 127 0.82 6.73 -10.51
C GLU A 127 0.65 5.36 -9.83
N GLY A 128 -0.57 5.04 -9.43
CA GLY A 128 -0.91 3.68 -8.95
C GLY A 128 -0.41 3.38 -7.55
N TYR A 129 -0.56 4.31 -6.59
CA TYR A 129 -0.23 4.05 -5.20
C TYR A 129 -1.08 2.93 -4.61
N ASP A 130 -0.44 2.05 -3.81
CA ASP A 130 -1.11 0.95 -3.13
C ASP A 130 -2.02 1.45 -2.00
N VAL A 131 -2.95 0.60 -1.58
CA VAL A 131 -3.81 0.88 -0.42
C VAL A 131 -2.97 0.82 0.86
N ILE A 132 -3.08 1.85 1.68
CA ILE A 132 -2.45 1.89 3.00
C ILE A 132 -3.30 1.08 3.98
N ASP A 133 -2.72 0.00 4.52
CA ASP A 133 -3.37 -0.89 5.47
C ASP A 133 -2.64 -0.89 6.82
N THR A 134 -3.37 -0.56 7.88
CA THR A 134 -2.84 -0.54 9.25
C THR A 134 -3.38 -1.68 10.12
N THR A 135 -4.03 -2.69 9.54
CA THR A 135 -4.64 -3.81 10.29
C THR A 135 -3.60 -4.63 11.06
N ASP A 136 -2.38 -4.71 10.58
CA ASP A 136 -1.24 -5.36 11.25
C ASP A 136 -0.94 -4.77 12.64
N SER A 137 -1.30 -3.51 12.89
CA SER A 137 -1.13 -2.85 14.19
C SER A 137 -1.84 -3.58 15.37
N LYS A 138 -2.83 -4.42 15.05
CA LYS A 138 -3.58 -5.21 16.05
C LYS A 138 -2.87 -6.48 16.50
N SER A 139 -2.00 -7.04 15.68
CA SER A 139 -1.42 -8.38 15.85
C SER A 139 0.10 -8.39 15.87
N LYS A 140 0.76 -7.45 15.22
CA LYS A 140 2.22 -7.39 15.11
C LYS A 140 2.82 -6.49 16.17
N ASP A 141 3.88 -6.96 16.83
CA ASP A 141 4.66 -6.12 17.74
C ASP A 141 5.35 -4.98 16.98
N ARG A 142 5.34 -3.79 17.57
CA ARG A 142 5.91 -2.58 16.96
C ARG A 142 7.40 -2.69 16.63
N LEU A 143 8.19 -3.35 17.50
CA LEU A 143 9.62 -3.51 17.26
C LEU A 143 9.89 -4.44 16.07
N ASP A 144 9.12 -5.52 15.96
CA ASP A 144 9.24 -6.47 14.86
C ASP A 144 8.76 -5.83 13.55
N TYR A 145 7.68 -5.04 13.58
CA TYR A 145 7.23 -4.26 12.44
C TYR A 145 8.35 -3.34 11.90
N PHE A 146 9.02 -2.58 12.77
CA PHE A 146 10.09 -1.67 12.34
C PHE A 146 11.32 -2.41 11.80
N LYS A 147 11.68 -3.59 12.36
CA LYS A 147 12.75 -4.42 11.82
C LYS A 147 12.43 -4.92 10.40
N GLU A 148 11.21 -5.39 10.18
CA GLU A 148 10.77 -5.82 8.85
C GLU A 148 10.73 -4.66 7.86
N THR A 149 10.23 -3.51 8.30
CA THR A 149 10.15 -2.31 7.45
C THR A 149 11.52 -1.84 7.00
N VAL A 150 12.54 -1.84 7.87
CA VAL A 150 13.89 -1.45 7.48
C VAL A 150 14.49 -2.42 6.46
N GLU A 151 14.26 -3.72 6.61
CA GLU A 151 14.73 -4.71 5.63
C GLU A 151 13.99 -4.58 4.29
N TYR A 152 12.69 -4.28 4.33
CA TYR A 152 11.93 -3.95 3.12
C TYR A 152 12.54 -2.74 2.40
N VAL A 153 12.77 -1.61 3.09
CA VAL A 153 13.34 -0.40 2.50
C VAL A 153 14.70 -0.67 1.86
N LYS A 154 15.58 -1.42 2.54
CA LYS A 154 16.90 -1.81 2.02
C LYS A 154 16.81 -2.66 0.75
N SER A 155 15.81 -3.54 0.66
CA SER A 155 15.62 -4.39 -0.51
C SER A 155 14.89 -3.66 -1.65
N ALA A 156 13.87 -2.86 -1.32
CA ALA A 156 13.01 -2.20 -2.28
C ALA A 156 13.63 -0.96 -2.93
N ARG A 157 14.65 -0.33 -2.28
CA ARG A 157 15.35 0.84 -2.85
C ARG A 157 15.96 0.63 -4.24
N LYS A 158 16.08 -0.62 -4.69
CA LYS A 158 16.53 -0.97 -6.05
C LYS A 158 15.53 -0.55 -7.15
N CYS A 159 14.29 -0.16 -6.80
CA CYS A 159 13.35 0.49 -7.72
C CYS A 159 13.86 1.87 -8.19
N ILE A 160 14.76 2.49 -7.44
CA ILE A 160 15.46 3.73 -7.76
C ILE A 160 16.74 3.35 -8.50
N LYS A 161 17.04 4.01 -9.62
CA LYS A 161 18.23 3.70 -10.41
C LYS A 161 19.51 3.94 -9.62
N ALA A 162 20.52 3.10 -9.81
CA ALA A 162 21.76 3.15 -9.05
C ALA A 162 22.55 4.47 -9.22
N GLU A 163 22.39 5.14 -10.36
CA GLU A 163 22.98 6.44 -10.65
C GLU A 163 22.33 7.61 -9.90
N ASP A 164 21.11 7.44 -9.38
CA ASP A 164 20.37 8.47 -8.64
C ASP A 164 20.84 8.56 -7.19
N THR A 165 22.15 8.76 -7.01
CA THR A 165 22.80 8.78 -5.69
C THR A 165 22.22 9.82 -4.75
N HIS A 166 21.68 10.92 -5.27
CA HIS A 166 21.03 11.97 -4.50
C HIS A 166 19.74 11.47 -3.84
N ILE A 167 18.93 10.64 -4.54
CA ILE A 167 17.73 10.01 -3.95
C ILE A 167 18.17 8.91 -2.97
N HIS A 168 19.17 8.10 -3.32
CA HIS A 168 19.71 7.08 -2.42
C HIS A 168 20.24 7.66 -1.10
N ASN A 169 20.83 8.86 -1.09
CA ASN A 169 21.26 9.54 0.13
C ASN A 169 20.08 9.83 1.07
N ILE A 170 18.93 10.27 0.53
CA ILE A 170 17.71 10.51 1.30
C ILE A 170 17.19 9.18 1.88
N VAL A 171 17.19 8.10 1.09
CA VAL A 171 16.83 6.76 1.57
C VAL A 171 17.77 6.28 2.69
N ASP A 172 19.07 6.59 2.62
CA ASP A 172 20.02 6.26 3.68
C ASP A 172 19.73 7.00 4.99
N GLU A 173 19.35 8.28 4.92
CA GLU A 173 18.93 9.05 6.09
C GLU A 173 17.60 8.53 6.68
N LEU A 174 16.65 8.12 5.83
CA LEU A 174 15.42 7.46 6.24
C LEU A 174 15.72 6.14 6.96
N ILE A 175 16.62 5.30 6.44
CA ILE A 175 17.06 4.06 7.09
C ILE A 175 17.71 4.39 8.46
N ALA A 176 18.49 5.46 8.55
CA ALA A 176 19.08 5.89 9.82
C ALA A 176 17.99 6.31 10.83
N LEU A 177 16.93 6.99 10.40
CA LEU A 177 15.77 7.28 11.24
C LEU A 177 15.08 6.00 11.76
N GLN A 178 14.90 5.01 10.89
CA GLN A 178 14.31 3.70 11.28
C GLN A 178 15.17 3.00 12.33
N TYR A 179 16.48 2.94 12.15
CA TYR A 179 17.40 2.35 13.15
C TYR A 179 17.41 3.12 14.48
N LYS A 180 17.35 4.45 14.46
CA LYS A 180 17.19 5.26 15.69
C LYS A 180 15.88 4.91 16.43
N THR A 181 14.80 4.67 15.69
CA THR A 181 13.52 4.26 16.27
C THR A 181 13.62 2.86 16.87
N ILE A 182 14.18 1.89 16.15
CA ILE A 182 14.44 0.54 16.65
C ILE A 182 15.29 0.58 17.92
N TYR A 183 16.36 1.38 17.95
CA TYR A 183 17.21 1.55 19.14
C TYR A 183 16.37 2.03 20.34
N LYS A 184 15.57 3.08 20.16
CA LYS A 184 14.75 3.66 21.25
C LYS A 184 13.68 2.65 21.74
N LEU A 185 13.03 1.93 20.82
CA LEU A 185 12.04 0.91 21.16
C LEU A 185 12.65 -0.30 21.89
N THR A 186 13.93 -0.58 21.66
CA THR A 186 14.64 -1.72 22.26
C THR A 186 15.20 -1.38 23.64
N TYR A 187 15.85 -0.23 23.80
CA TYR A 187 16.71 0.06 24.93
C TYR A 187 16.18 1.15 25.87
N ASN A 188 15.28 2.00 25.44
CA ASN A 188 14.69 3.02 26.29
C ASN A 188 13.44 2.48 26.96
N LYS A 189 13.64 1.73 28.07
CA LYS A 189 12.55 1.13 28.88
C LYS A 189 12.35 1.91 30.15
#